data_b49862206a690c3527b2b44b65afd0d0
#
_entry.id   b49862206a690c3527b2b44b65afd0d0
#
_cell.length_a   1.000
_cell.length_b   1.000
_cell.length_c   1.000
_cell.angle_alpha   90.00
_cell.angle_beta   90.00
_cell.angle_gamma   90.00
#
_symmetry.space_group_name_H-M   'P 1'
#
loop_
_entity.id
_entity.type
_entity.pdbx_description
1 polymer ?
#
loop_
_entity_poly.entity_id
_entity_poly.type
_entity_poly.pdbx_seq_one_letter_code
_entity_poly.pdbx_strand_id
1 'polypeptide(L)'
;MGESNGQAGVVDYYTDVVLPALAERLDAAFPEFGWRRDTRGWVATNEETTHRVLGVRAERVVAHGPAPRGFLVHGADPVLWTAYLNGGQIPRGADFVRTVETLAERAGVDTAPLERPQPKDRKAAVLEFFFGLAQRSLACESGAPARNYLESRGLPGQSSLEWGLGVVPSNTAEELVRAGFAAQEIERSGLIADRRWSGRICGAWRSERGTIRTLWARTVDEGAEQDAKYLYLRGAPRAGLPPYGLSDVVDLPLNKRRDLVLVEGLLDVHHLRARGVANVAALGGTGAESATFERLAQLGFERVTLCLDRDGPGRVAAARAVDRAVRAAASPTLLVLDPKHLAPAKDPDAFVRERGVDSWLQLLGKGECAIGWRARELLVGITPQSLSLSRRDALGRAGAWLGSLPARHALEQEDAVREVAERCGYSPAAVERAFRARFWAPPDSQRERSRTPEAPALEP
;
A
#
# COMPACT_ATOMS: atom_id res chain seq x y z
N MET A 1 -17.23 -17.89 -11.72
CA MET A 1 -17.34 -16.89 -12.78
C MET A 1 -18.52 -15.99 -12.47
N GLY A 2 -18.31 -14.70 -12.38
CA GLY A 2 -19.34 -13.69 -12.16
C GLY A 2 -19.45 -13.25 -10.72
N GLU A 3 -18.86 -12.07 -10.43
CA GLU A 3 -19.38 -11.08 -9.48
C GLU A 3 -18.34 -10.00 -9.12
N SER A 4 -17.87 -9.25 -10.13
CA SER A 4 -17.12 -8.00 -9.93
C SER A 4 -17.86 -6.77 -10.51
N ASN A 5 -19.18 -6.86 -10.74
CA ASN A 5 -19.89 -5.97 -11.67
C ASN A 5 -20.54 -4.70 -11.08
N GLY A 6 -20.52 -4.42 -9.78
CA GLY A 6 -21.26 -3.25 -9.27
C GLY A 6 -20.45 -1.94 -9.22
N GLN A 7 -19.17 -1.99 -8.79
CA GLN A 7 -18.30 -0.80 -8.77
C GLN A 7 -17.47 -0.64 -10.05
N ALA A 8 -17.12 -1.75 -10.72
CA ALA A 8 -16.66 -1.71 -12.09
C ALA A 8 -17.66 -0.92 -12.93
N GLY A 9 -18.95 -1.20 -12.82
CA GLY A 9 -20.00 -0.51 -13.57
C GLY A 9 -20.05 1.01 -13.39
N VAL A 10 -19.82 1.55 -12.17
CA VAL A 10 -19.82 3.02 -11.95
C VAL A 10 -18.57 3.67 -12.52
N VAL A 11 -17.41 3.02 -12.37
CA VAL A 11 -16.15 3.53 -12.94
C VAL A 11 -16.19 3.42 -14.46
N ASP A 12 -16.65 2.30 -15.01
CA ASP A 12 -16.79 2.09 -16.45
C ASP A 12 -17.80 3.08 -17.03
N TYR A 13 -18.96 3.26 -16.38
CA TYR A 13 -19.94 4.26 -16.77
C TYR A 13 -19.36 5.68 -16.73
N TYR A 14 -18.62 6.01 -15.67
CA TYR A 14 -17.94 7.31 -15.57
C TYR A 14 -16.95 7.51 -16.72
N THR A 15 -16.11 6.51 -16.97
CA THR A 15 -15.03 6.57 -17.97
C THR A 15 -15.58 6.55 -19.40
N ASP A 16 -16.56 5.70 -19.68
CA ASP A 16 -17.00 5.43 -21.06
C ASP A 16 -18.16 6.32 -21.50
N VAL A 17 -18.94 6.87 -20.57
CA VAL A 17 -20.12 7.67 -20.87
C VAL A 17 -20.00 9.09 -20.36
N VAL A 18 -19.71 9.27 -19.05
CA VAL A 18 -19.75 10.61 -18.43
C VAL A 18 -18.58 11.48 -18.86
N LEU A 19 -17.35 10.95 -18.83
CA LEU A 19 -16.16 11.70 -19.22
C LEU A 19 -16.17 12.19 -20.67
N PRO A 20 -16.52 11.36 -21.67
CA PRO A 20 -16.66 11.82 -23.06
C PRO A 20 -17.72 12.92 -23.20
N ALA A 21 -18.87 12.77 -22.55
CA ALA A 21 -19.94 13.77 -22.60
C ALA A 21 -19.54 15.09 -21.91
N LEU A 22 -18.83 15.02 -20.77
CA LEU A 22 -18.27 16.21 -20.11
C LEU A 22 -17.26 16.94 -21.00
N ALA A 23 -16.43 16.20 -21.74
CA ALA A 23 -15.41 16.78 -22.61
C ALA A 23 -16.00 17.66 -23.72
N GLU A 24 -17.21 17.38 -24.15
CA GLU A 24 -17.90 18.19 -25.16
C GLU A 24 -18.58 19.44 -24.57
N ARG A 25 -18.78 19.50 -23.24
CA ARG A 25 -19.59 20.51 -22.57
C ARG A 25 -18.99 21.04 -21.27
N LEU A 26 -17.68 21.20 -21.19
CA LEU A 26 -17.01 21.65 -19.96
C LEU A 26 -17.48 23.03 -19.49
N ASP A 27 -17.82 23.93 -20.42
CA ASP A 27 -18.37 25.24 -20.13
C ASP A 27 -19.73 25.20 -19.42
N ALA A 28 -20.61 24.30 -19.86
CA ALA A 28 -21.89 24.07 -19.23
C ALA A 28 -21.80 23.25 -17.94
N ALA A 29 -20.90 22.27 -17.91
CA ALA A 29 -20.73 21.37 -16.76
C ALA A 29 -20.00 22.04 -15.59
N PHE A 30 -19.09 22.95 -15.87
CA PHE A 30 -18.29 23.66 -14.85
C PHE A 30 -18.20 25.16 -15.17
N PRO A 31 -19.32 25.89 -15.16
CA PRO A 31 -19.34 27.32 -15.48
C PRO A 31 -18.46 28.15 -14.52
N GLU A 32 -18.16 27.63 -13.34
CA GLU A 32 -17.34 28.27 -12.31
C GLU A 32 -15.89 28.51 -12.77
N PHE A 33 -15.43 27.76 -13.78
CA PHE A 33 -14.05 27.88 -14.30
C PHE A 33 -13.92 28.77 -15.56
N GLY A 34 -15.01 29.33 -16.06
CA GLY A 34 -14.97 30.24 -17.20
C GLY A 34 -14.35 29.62 -18.47
N TRP A 35 -14.75 28.40 -18.80
CA TRP A 35 -14.23 27.66 -19.94
C TRP A 35 -14.56 28.31 -21.28
N ARG A 36 -13.57 28.26 -22.18
CA ARG A 36 -13.74 28.57 -23.61
C ARG A 36 -13.08 27.50 -24.46
N ARG A 37 -13.62 27.24 -25.65
CA ARG A 37 -13.03 26.28 -26.59
C ARG A 37 -12.15 27.01 -27.61
N ASP A 38 -10.96 26.49 -27.90
CA ASP A 38 -10.09 26.90 -28.97
C ASP A 38 -9.73 25.70 -29.88
N THR A 39 -8.86 25.89 -30.87
CA THR A 39 -8.44 24.85 -31.82
C THR A 39 -7.68 23.69 -31.16
N ARG A 40 -7.23 23.84 -29.93
CA ARG A 40 -6.45 22.85 -29.18
C ARG A 40 -7.24 22.22 -28.01
N GLY A 41 -8.52 22.57 -27.83
CA GLY A 41 -9.39 22.06 -26.79
C GLY A 41 -9.95 23.13 -25.87
N TRP A 42 -10.32 22.76 -24.66
CA TRP A 42 -10.87 23.66 -23.66
C TRP A 42 -9.80 24.40 -22.87
N VAL A 43 -10.03 25.69 -22.63
CA VAL A 43 -9.15 26.54 -21.82
C VAL A 43 -10.01 27.20 -20.74
N ALA A 44 -9.67 26.98 -19.48
CA ALA A 44 -10.18 27.75 -18.36
C ALA A 44 -9.11 28.74 -17.90
N THR A 45 -9.49 30.00 -17.73
CA THR A 45 -8.58 31.05 -17.24
C THR A 45 -9.30 31.75 -16.08
N ASN A 46 -8.71 31.71 -14.91
CA ASN A 46 -9.07 32.62 -13.82
C ASN A 46 -7.96 33.68 -13.69
N GLU A 47 -8.13 34.63 -12.78
CA GLU A 47 -7.21 35.78 -12.60
C GLU A 47 -5.75 35.35 -12.31
N GLU A 48 -5.53 34.12 -11.83
CA GLU A 48 -4.21 33.66 -11.39
C GLU A 48 -3.66 32.50 -12.25
N THR A 49 -4.51 31.71 -12.94
CA THR A 49 -4.09 30.47 -13.60
C THR A 49 -4.83 30.19 -14.89
N THR A 50 -4.14 29.56 -15.83
CA THR A 50 -4.74 29.06 -17.08
C THR A 50 -4.66 27.54 -17.12
N HIS A 51 -5.81 26.87 -17.22
CA HIS A 51 -5.93 25.44 -17.44
C HIS A 51 -6.32 25.13 -18.87
N ARG A 52 -5.62 24.20 -19.48
CA ARG A 52 -5.99 23.67 -20.80
C ARG A 52 -6.32 22.21 -20.71
N VAL A 53 -7.50 21.84 -21.15
CA VAL A 53 -7.91 20.44 -21.31
C VAL A 53 -7.67 20.08 -22.78
N LEU A 54 -6.71 19.20 -23.03
CA LEU A 54 -6.27 18.84 -24.39
C LEU A 54 -7.00 17.61 -24.95
N GLY A 55 -7.80 16.93 -24.14
CA GLY A 55 -8.59 15.79 -24.59
C GLY A 55 -9.11 14.95 -23.44
N VAL A 56 -10.06 14.07 -23.76
CA VAL A 56 -10.53 12.99 -22.90
C VAL A 56 -9.90 11.71 -23.40
N ARG A 57 -9.12 11.05 -22.55
CA ARG A 57 -8.68 9.67 -22.77
C ARG A 57 -9.59 8.74 -22.00
N ALA A 58 -9.67 7.47 -22.39
CA ALA A 58 -10.55 6.46 -21.79
C ALA A 58 -10.48 6.37 -20.25
N GLU A 59 -9.45 6.95 -19.62
CA GLU A 59 -9.23 6.85 -18.18
C GLU A 59 -9.16 8.23 -17.47
N ARG A 60 -9.10 9.34 -18.18
CA ARG A 60 -8.98 10.69 -17.58
C ARG A 60 -9.11 11.83 -18.57
N VAL A 61 -9.56 12.98 -18.08
CA VAL A 61 -9.41 14.27 -18.75
C VAL A 61 -7.97 14.73 -18.58
N VAL A 62 -7.27 15.04 -19.67
CA VAL A 62 -5.88 15.49 -19.61
C VAL A 62 -5.87 17.02 -19.60
N ALA A 63 -5.48 17.61 -18.48
CA ALA A 63 -5.30 19.04 -18.33
C ALA A 63 -3.80 19.40 -18.24
N HIS A 64 -3.40 20.51 -18.86
CA HIS A 64 -2.08 21.12 -18.73
C HIS A 64 -2.22 22.54 -18.19
N GLY A 65 -1.37 22.89 -17.22
CA GLY A 65 -1.32 24.20 -16.61
C GLY A 65 -1.20 24.15 -15.10
N PRO A 66 -0.86 25.26 -14.43
CA PRO A 66 -0.84 25.30 -12.99
C PRO A 66 -2.27 25.15 -12.46
N ALA A 67 -2.44 24.29 -11.44
CA ALA A 67 -3.70 24.12 -10.77
C ALA A 67 -4.09 25.38 -9.98
N PRO A 68 -5.37 25.67 -9.79
CA PRO A 68 -5.79 26.65 -8.78
C PRO A 68 -5.15 26.32 -7.42
N ARG A 69 -4.92 27.34 -6.57
CA ARG A 69 -4.27 27.12 -5.24
C ARG A 69 -4.95 25.97 -4.49
N GLY A 70 -4.16 24.97 -4.13
CA GLY A 70 -4.64 23.76 -3.46
C GLY A 70 -4.92 22.56 -4.38
N PHE A 71 -4.88 22.73 -5.69
CA PHE A 71 -5.01 21.66 -6.68
C PHE A 71 -3.66 21.27 -7.24
N LEU A 72 -3.15 20.14 -6.84
CA LEU A 72 -1.99 19.52 -7.46
C LEU A 72 -2.47 18.60 -8.58
N VAL A 73 -2.36 19.06 -9.82
CA VAL A 73 -2.88 18.27 -10.92
C VAL A 73 -1.91 18.18 -12.09
N HIS A 74 -1.33 17.02 -12.23
CA HIS A 74 -1.07 16.48 -13.54
C HIS A 74 -2.26 15.58 -13.91
N GLY A 75 -3.19 16.08 -14.75
CA GLY A 75 -4.39 15.38 -15.15
C GLY A 75 -5.55 15.52 -14.15
N ALA A 76 -6.21 16.68 -14.09
CA ALA A 76 -7.38 16.87 -13.27
C ALA A 76 -8.57 16.11 -13.85
N ASP A 77 -9.07 15.19 -13.05
CA ASP A 77 -10.31 14.49 -13.28
C ASP A 77 -11.49 15.38 -12.83
N PRO A 78 -12.63 15.45 -13.55
CA PRO A 78 -13.82 16.16 -13.13
C PRO A 78 -14.32 15.83 -11.73
N VAL A 79 -14.08 14.61 -11.23
CA VAL A 79 -14.33 14.24 -9.83
C VAL A 79 -13.49 15.11 -8.88
N LEU A 80 -12.22 15.36 -9.21
CA LEU A 80 -11.36 16.24 -8.41
C LEU A 80 -11.78 17.70 -8.48
N TRP A 81 -12.27 18.17 -9.65
CA TRP A 81 -12.81 19.52 -9.77
C TRP A 81 -14.05 19.71 -8.91
N THR A 82 -14.94 18.70 -8.91
CA THR A 82 -16.14 18.71 -8.04
C THR A 82 -15.74 18.70 -6.56
N ALA A 83 -14.74 17.91 -6.18
CA ALA A 83 -14.22 17.90 -4.83
C ALA A 83 -13.64 19.26 -4.41
N TYR A 84 -12.94 19.94 -5.31
CA TYR A 84 -12.43 21.28 -5.06
C TYR A 84 -13.55 22.28 -4.81
N LEU A 85 -14.57 22.30 -5.66
CA LEU A 85 -15.73 23.17 -5.49
C LEU A 85 -16.50 22.91 -4.18
N ASN A 86 -16.42 21.67 -3.68
CA ASN A 86 -17.08 21.23 -2.45
C ASN A 86 -16.18 21.26 -1.21
N GLY A 87 -15.12 22.06 -1.19
CA GLY A 87 -14.27 22.25 -0.01
C GLY A 87 -13.05 21.32 0.06
N GLY A 88 -12.67 20.66 -1.03
CA GLY A 88 -11.37 19.99 -1.19
C GLY A 88 -11.33 18.53 -0.73
N GLN A 89 -12.44 17.93 -0.30
CA GLN A 89 -12.47 16.50 0.05
C GLN A 89 -12.70 15.64 -1.19
N ILE A 90 -11.78 14.68 -1.42
CA ILE A 90 -11.90 13.73 -2.53
C ILE A 90 -13.02 12.74 -2.23
N PRO A 91 -14.07 12.64 -3.08
CA PRO A 91 -15.21 11.77 -2.82
C PRO A 91 -14.83 10.30 -2.93
N ARG A 92 -15.34 9.47 -2.01
CA ARG A 92 -15.06 8.03 -1.94
C ARG A 92 -16.34 7.25 -1.66
N GLY A 93 -16.38 5.98 -2.07
CA GLY A 93 -17.52 5.10 -1.82
C GLY A 93 -18.84 5.69 -2.33
N ALA A 94 -19.83 5.86 -1.45
CA ALA A 94 -21.12 6.46 -1.80
C ALA A 94 -21.02 7.92 -2.27
N ASP A 95 -20.03 8.69 -1.75
CA ASP A 95 -19.80 10.06 -2.19
C ASP A 95 -19.25 10.12 -3.61
N PHE A 96 -18.41 9.17 -4.00
CA PHE A 96 -17.95 9.03 -5.38
C PHE A 96 -19.11 8.75 -6.33
N VAL A 97 -20.01 7.82 -5.96
CA VAL A 97 -21.23 7.54 -6.78
C VAL A 97 -22.06 8.80 -6.93
N ARG A 98 -22.37 9.52 -5.84
CA ARG A 98 -23.11 10.79 -5.90
C ARG A 98 -22.41 11.85 -6.75
N THR A 99 -21.09 11.89 -6.69
CA THR A 99 -20.31 12.81 -7.53
C THR A 99 -20.43 12.44 -9.01
N VAL A 100 -20.38 11.15 -9.35
CA VAL A 100 -20.58 10.68 -10.73
C VAL A 100 -22.01 10.94 -11.20
N GLU A 101 -23.03 10.77 -10.33
CA GLU A 101 -24.42 11.15 -10.64
C GLU A 101 -24.51 12.65 -10.97
N THR A 102 -23.96 13.51 -10.13
CA THR A 102 -23.92 14.97 -10.36
C THR A 102 -23.20 15.31 -11.66
N LEU A 103 -22.09 14.63 -11.95
CA LEU A 103 -21.33 14.83 -13.19
C LEU A 103 -22.10 14.35 -14.43
N ALA A 104 -22.83 13.24 -14.32
CA ALA A 104 -23.69 12.73 -15.37
C ALA A 104 -24.84 13.73 -15.68
N GLU A 105 -25.48 14.28 -14.64
CA GLU A 105 -26.49 15.32 -14.78
C GLU A 105 -25.91 16.57 -15.46
N ARG A 106 -24.74 17.04 -15.03
CA ARG A 106 -24.01 18.17 -15.65
C ARG A 106 -23.63 17.88 -17.10
N ALA A 107 -23.27 16.64 -17.41
CA ALA A 107 -22.96 16.18 -18.76
C ALA A 107 -24.22 16.05 -19.64
N GLY A 108 -25.41 16.01 -19.05
CA GLY A 108 -26.68 15.78 -19.72
C GLY A 108 -26.84 14.34 -20.24
N VAL A 109 -26.22 13.38 -19.54
CA VAL A 109 -26.36 11.95 -19.83
C VAL A 109 -27.28 11.28 -18.80
N ASP A 110 -27.90 10.16 -19.22
CA ASP A 110 -28.85 9.42 -18.38
C ASP A 110 -28.16 8.83 -17.15
N THR A 111 -28.71 9.09 -15.96
CA THR A 111 -28.23 8.55 -14.69
C THR A 111 -28.82 7.16 -14.36
N ALA A 112 -29.76 6.67 -15.14
CA ALA A 112 -30.39 5.36 -14.93
C ALA A 112 -29.40 4.18 -14.86
N PRO A 113 -28.25 4.16 -15.59
CA PRO A 113 -27.24 3.14 -15.41
C PRO A 113 -26.53 3.19 -14.04
N LEU A 114 -26.62 4.32 -13.34
CA LEU A 114 -26.15 4.49 -11.98
C LEU A 114 -27.19 4.05 -10.94
N GLU A 115 -28.18 3.23 -11.37
CA GLU A 115 -29.09 2.65 -10.39
C GLU A 115 -28.29 2.33 -9.12
N ARG A 116 -28.74 2.98 -8.00
CA ARG A 116 -28.13 2.86 -6.68
C ARG A 116 -27.60 1.44 -6.56
N PRO A 117 -26.32 1.23 -6.28
CA PRO A 117 -25.79 -0.12 -6.21
C PRO A 117 -26.76 -0.92 -5.36
N GLN A 118 -27.56 -1.76 -6.03
CA GLN A 118 -28.42 -2.72 -5.34
C GLN A 118 -27.48 -3.41 -4.36
N PRO A 119 -27.82 -3.58 -3.11
CA PRO A 119 -26.92 -3.74 -1.99
C PRO A 119 -26.18 -5.08 -2.03
N LYS A 120 -25.38 -5.32 -3.07
CA LYS A 120 -24.45 -6.46 -3.12
C LYS A 120 -23.31 -6.30 -2.10
N ASP A 121 -23.01 -5.10 -1.65
CA ASP A 121 -22.05 -4.87 -0.58
C ASP A 121 -22.66 -4.12 0.61
N ARG A 122 -23.83 -4.58 1.10
CA ARG A 122 -24.38 -4.11 2.37
C ARG A 122 -23.41 -4.36 3.53
N LYS A 123 -22.49 -5.31 3.39
CA LYS A 123 -21.38 -5.49 4.34
C LYS A 123 -20.51 -4.24 4.41
N ALA A 124 -20.11 -3.66 3.28
CA ALA A 124 -19.32 -2.41 3.29
C ALA A 124 -20.09 -1.27 3.94
N ALA A 125 -21.39 -1.13 3.66
CA ALA A 125 -22.25 -0.11 4.28
C ALA A 125 -22.35 -0.28 5.81
N VAL A 126 -22.50 -1.52 6.28
CA VAL A 126 -22.50 -1.83 7.73
C VAL A 126 -21.14 -1.46 8.34
N LEU A 127 -20.04 -1.79 7.68
CA LEU A 127 -18.69 -1.51 8.18
C LEU A 127 -18.38 -0.01 8.21
N GLU A 128 -18.80 0.76 7.21
CA GLU A 128 -18.62 2.21 7.17
C GLU A 128 -19.44 2.89 8.26
N PHE A 129 -20.72 2.52 8.43
CA PHE A 129 -21.54 3.04 9.51
C PHE A 129 -20.96 2.73 10.89
N PHE A 130 -20.59 1.45 11.10
CA PHE A 130 -19.95 1.02 12.33
C PHE A 130 -18.67 1.81 12.62
N PHE A 131 -17.83 2.01 11.61
CA PHE A 131 -16.56 2.71 11.81
C PHE A 131 -16.80 4.19 12.19
N GLY A 132 -17.76 4.85 11.56
CA GLY A 132 -18.19 6.19 11.97
C GLY A 132 -18.73 6.22 13.41
N LEU A 133 -19.46 5.19 13.84
CA LEU A 133 -19.90 5.03 15.22
C LEU A 133 -18.71 4.87 16.18
N ALA A 134 -17.75 4.02 15.82
CA ALA A 134 -16.55 3.78 16.63
C ALA A 134 -15.69 5.05 16.78
N GLN A 135 -15.58 5.87 15.74
CA GLN A 135 -14.88 7.15 15.79
C GLN A 135 -15.59 8.12 16.77
N ARG A 136 -16.94 8.22 16.71
CA ARG A 136 -17.70 9.02 17.68
C ARG A 136 -17.51 8.49 19.10
N SER A 137 -17.53 7.17 19.30
CA SER A 137 -17.27 6.54 20.60
C SER A 137 -15.91 6.91 21.18
N LEU A 138 -14.88 7.00 20.35
CA LEU A 138 -13.55 7.44 20.79
C LEU A 138 -13.57 8.87 21.31
N ALA A 139 -14.41 9.75 20.77
CA ALA A 139 -14.55 11.13 21.20
C ALA A 139 -15.39 11.29 22.49
N CYS A 140 -16.26 10.31 22.80
CA CYS A 140 -17.12 10.35 23.97
C CYS A 140 -16.37 9.99 25.28
N GLU A 141 -17.04 10.15 26.42
CA GLU A 141 -16.50 9.78 27.75
C GLU A 141 -16.12 8.31 27.82
N SER A 142 -16.94 7.42 27.27
CA SER A 142 -16.65 5.98 27.18
C SER A 142 -15.37 5.62 26.45
N GLY A 143 -14.86 6.51 25.60
CA GLY A 143 -13.60 6.36 24.90
C GLY A 143 -12.36 6.80 25.69
N ALA A 144 -12.51 7.33 26.91
CA ALA A 144 -11.39 7.85 27.71
C ALA A 144 -10.27 6.81 27.95
N PRO A 145 -10.51 5.53 28.27
CA PRO A 145 -9.43 4.56 28.43
C PRO A 145 -8.58 4.39 27.17
N ALA A 146 -9.22 4.39 25.99
CA ALA A 146 -8.53 4.27 24.73
C ALA A 146 -7.75 5.57 24.38
N ARG A 147 -8.30 6.73 24.65
CA ARG A 147 -7.56 7.99 24.47
C ARG A 147 -6.33 8.04 25.37
N ASN A 148 -6.45 7.70 26.64
CA ASN A 148 -5.34 7.65 27.58
C ASN A 148 -4.25 6.67 27.10
N TYR A 149 -4.66 5.50 26.58
CA TYR A 149 -3.73 4.55 25.98
C TYR A 149 -3.02 5.16 24.77
N LEU A 150 -3.75 5.78 23.84
CA LEU A 150 -3.16 6.42 22.67
C LEU A 150 -2.21 7.57 23.05
N GLU A 151 -2.58 8.38 24.05
CA GLU A 151 -1.72 9.44 24.60
C GLU A 151 -0.43 8.88 25.23
N SER A 152 -0.53 7.79 26.00
CA SER A 152 0.66 7.13 26.57
C SER A 152 1.61 6.60 25.50
N ARG A 153 1.03 6.28 24.30
CA ARG A 153 1.79 5.90 23.11
C ARG A 153 2.25 7.10 22.27
N GLY A 154 1.94 8.32 22.72
CA GLY A 154 2.35 9.55 22.06
C GLY A 154 1.46 9.96 20.88
N LEU A 155 0.22 9.48 20.83
CA LEU A 155 -0.83 9.95 19.93
C LEU A 155 -1.77 10.89 20.72
N PRO A 156 -1.77 12.21 20.46
CA PRO A 156 -2.65 13.14 21.18
C PRO A 156 -4.12 12.75 21.04
N GLY A 157 -4.84 12.60 22.16
CA GLY A 157 -6.21 12.07 22.19
C GLY A 157 -7.24 12.92 21.43
N GLN A 158 -7.01 14.23 21.30
CA GLN A 158 -7.89 15.12 20.55
C GLN A 158 -7.79 14.97 19.03
N SER A 159 -6.66 14.52 18.51
CA SER A 159 -6.43 14.32 17.06
C SER A 159 -6.85 12.93 16.58
N SER A 160 -7.33 12.06 17.47
CA SER A 160 -7.62 10.64 17.15
C SER A 160 -8.68 10.46 16.05
N LEU A 161 -9.61 11.42 15.90
CA LEU A 161 -10.59 11.43 14.81
C LEU A 161 -9.94 11.70 13.45
N GLU A 162 -8.94 12.58 13.40
CA GLU A 162 -8.20 12.92 12.19
C GLU A 162 -7.37 11.73 11.68
N TRP A 163 -7.01 10.82 12.59
CA TRP A 163 -6.14 9.68 12.23
C TRP A 163 -6.88 8.39 11.89
N GLY A 164 -8.20 8.45 11.80
CA GLY A 164 -8.97 7.28 11.38
C GLY A 164 -8.91 6.12 12.37
N LEU A 165 -8.89 6.40 13.67
CA LEU A 165 -9.07 5.44 14.76
C LEU A 165 -10.44 5.58 15.41
N GLY A 166 -10.92 4.50 16.01
CA GLY A 166 -12.15 4.47 16.77
C GLY A 166 -12.04 3.56 18.00
N VAL A 167 -13.09 3.52 18.81
CA VAL A 167 -13.29 2.55 19.89
C VAL A 167 -14.56 1.80 19.63
N VAL A 168 -14.48 0.50 19.73
CA VAL A 168 -15.65 -0.39 19.54
C VAL A 168 -16.64 -0.19 20.67
N PRO A 169 -17.85 0.33 20.42
CA PRO A 169 -18.84 0.53 21.45
C PRO A 169 -19.45 -0.79 21.90
N SER A 170 -19.86 -0.85 23.18
CA SER A 170 -20.47 -2.05 23.76
C SER A 170 -21.86 -2.36 23.19
N ASN A 171 -22.57 -1.32 22.73
CA ASN A 171 -23.93 -1.40 22.15
C ASN A 171 -23.93 -1.47 20.63
N THR A 172 -22.86 -1.96 20.00
CA THR A 172 -22.70 -2.03 18.52
C THR A 172 -23.92 -2.63 17.82
N ALA A 173 -24.45 -3.75 18.31
CA ALA A 173 -25.58 -4.42 17.68
C ALA A 173 -26.85 -3.56 17.70
N GLU A 174 -27.13 -2.91 18.84
CA GLU A 174 -28.29 -2.05 19.02
C GLU A 174 -28.22 -0.81 18.11
N GLU A 175 -27.06 -0.20 17.99
CA GLU A 175 -26.86 0.96 17.13
C GLU A 175 -27.02 0.60 15.64
N LEU A 176 -26.55 -0.57 15.21
CA LEU A 176 -26.73 -1.05 13.84
C LEU A 176 -28.21 -1.33 13.53
N VAL A 177 -28.94 -1.95 14.47
CA VAL A 177 -30.41 -2.16 14.34
C VAL A 177 -31.14 -0.82 14.27
N ARG A 178 -30.78 0.13 15.14
CA ARG A 178 -31.38 1.49 15.16
C ARG A 178 -31.13 2.23 13.85
N ALA A 179 -29.99 1.97 13.20
CA ALA A 179 -29.66 2.54 11.90
C ALA A 179 -30.39 1.84 10.72
N GLY A 180 -31.22 0.82 11.00
CA GLY A 180 -32.04 0.16 10.01
C GLY A 180 -31.36 -1.01 9.26
N PHE A 181 -30.23 -1.52 9.77
CA PHE A 181 -29.60 -2.72 9.22
C PHE A 181 -30.35 -3.98 9.68
N ALA A 182 -30.60 -4.90 8.75
CA ALA A 182 -31.25 -6.17 9.07
C ALA A 182 -30.33 -7.07 9.91
N ALA A 183 -30.91 -7.90 10.80
CA ALA A 183 -30.14 -8.80 11.65
C ALA A 183 -29.17 -9.69 10.86
N GLN A 184 -29.59 -10.19 9.69
CA GLN A 184 -28.74 -10.99 8.82
C GLN A 184 -27.55 -10.23 8.24
N GLU A 185 -27.70 -8.94 7.98
CA GLU A 185 -26.61 -8.07 7.48
C GLU A 185 -25.58 -7.81 8.58
N ILE A 186 -26.07 -7.55 9.80
CA ILE A 186 -25.24 -7.37 10.98
C ILE A 186 -24.44 -8.65 11.26
N GLU A 187 -25.07 -9.80 11.20
CA GLU A 187 -24.41 -11.10 11.40
C GLU A 187 -23.34 -11.36 10.32
N ARG A 188 -23.68 -11.16 9.04
CA ARG A 188 -22.75 -11.33 7.91
C ARG A 188 -21.59 -10.35 7.95
N SER A 189 -21.74 -9.21 8.60
CA SER A 189 -20.64 -8.27 8.78
C SER A 189 -19.50 -8.85 9.61
N GLY A 190 -19.80 -9.74 10.54
CA GLY A 190 -18.87 -10.34 11.52
C GLY A 190 -18.59 -9.45 12.74
N LEU A 191 -19.18 -8.24 12.84
CA LEU A 191 -18.92 -7.27 13.90
C LEU A 191 -19.33 -7.75 15.29
N ILE A 192 -20.41 -8.52 15.38
CA ILE A 192 -20.95 -9.02 16.64
C ILE A 192 -20.52 -10.46 16.97
N ALA A 193 -19.70 -11.07 16.12
CA ALA A 193 -19.29 -12.45 16.24
C ALA A 193 -18.36 -12.72 17.44
N ASP A 194 -17.72 -11.68 17.97
CA ASP A 194 -16.76 -11.78 19.06
C ASP A 194 -16.90 -10.61 20.04
N ARG A 195 -17.43 -10.87 21.22
CA ARG A 195 -17.64 -9.86 22.27
C ARG A 195 -16.35 -9.19 22.77
N ARG A 196 -15.19 -9.82 22.55
CA ARG A 196 -13.89 -9.25 22.92
C ARG A 196 -13.53 -7.99 22.13
N TRP A 197 -14.30 -7.66 21.08
CA TRP A 197 -14.11 -6.41 20.34
C TRP A 197 -14.46 -5.17 21.16
N SER A 198 -15.47 -5.26 22.04
CA SER A 198 -15.94 -4.12 22.84
C SER A 198 -14.82 -3.45 23.63
N GLY A 199 -14.77 -2.13 23.60
CA GLY A 199 -13.78 -1.29 24.29
C GLY A 199 -12.39 -1.27 23.66
N ARG A 200 -12.13 -2.05 22.62
CA ARG A 200 -10.85 -2.02 21.91
C ARG A 200 -10.75 -0.84 20.97
N ILE A 201 -9.53 -0.33 20.80
CA ILE A 201 -9.22 0.59 19.70
C ILE A 201 -9.39 -0.18 18.39
N CYS A 202 -10.03 0.43 17.41
CA CYS A 202 -10.18 -0.17 16.09
C CYS A 202 -9.77 0.78 14.96
N GLY A 203 -9.36 0.18 13.85
CA GLY A 203 -9.02 0.88 12.61
C GLY A 203 -9.61 0.19 11.40
N ALA A 204 -9.89 0.97 10.37
CA ALA A 204 -10.44 0.49 9.11
C ALA A 204 -9.33 0.15 8.13
N TRP A 205 -9.29 -1.10 7.66
CA TRP A 205 -8.41 -1.51 6.59
C TRP A 205 -9.14 -1.35 5.27
N ARG A 206 -8.70 -0.39 4.49
CA ARG A 206 -9.37 0.05 3.27
C ARG A 206 -8.71 -0.52 2.01
N SER A 207 -9.49 -0.67 0.97
CA SER A 207 -8.95 -0.81 -0.39
C SER A 207 -8.25 0.48 -0.80
N GLU A 208 -7.50 0.44 -1.88
CA GLU A 208 -6.86 1.62 -2.48
C GLU A 208 -7.87 2.74 -2.84
N ARG A 209 -9.12 2.36 -3.10
CA ARG A 209 -10.24 3.28 -3.39
C ARG A 209 -10.95 3.77 -2.13
N GLY A 210 -10.43 3.50 -0.95
CA GLY A 210 -10.97 3.96 0.32
C GLY A 210 -12.11 3.13 0.92
N THR A 211 -12.64 2.09 0.25
CA THR A 211 -13.71 1.23 0.79
C THR A 211 -13.18 0.33 1.90
N ILE A 212 -13.88 0.23 3.02
CA ILE A 212 -13.50 -0.68 4.12
C ILE A 212 -13.63 -2.13 3.66
N ARG A 213 -12.52 -2.85 3.70
CA ARG A 213 -12.44 -4.29 3.36
C ARG A 213 -12.50 -5.16 4.62
N THR A 214 -11.88 -4.71 5.67
CA THR A 214 -11.91 -5.34 7.00
C THR A 214 -11.61 -4.32 8.09
N LEU A 215 -11.71 -4.75 9.32
CA LEU A 215 -11.38 -3.98 10.52
C LEU A 215 -10.39 -4.77 11.37
N TRP A 216 -9.59 -4.05 12.10
CA TRP A 216 -8.79 -4.61 13.19
C TRP A 216 -9.17 -3.94 14.51
N ALA A 217 -8.97 -4.65 15.59
CA ALA A 217 -9.19 -4.13 16.94
C ALA A 217 -8.01 -4.51 17.84
N ARG A 218 -7.53 -3.56 18.66
CA ARG A 218 -6.41 -3.73 19.58
C ARG A 218 -6.86 -3.50 21.01
N THR A 219 -6.43 -4.37 21.93
CA THR A 219 -6.67 -4.16 23.36
C THR A 219 -5.94 -2.91 23.86
N VAL A 220 -6.57 -2.20 24.80
CA VAL A 220 -5.97 -1.12 25.58
C VAL A 220 -5.32 -1.65 26.86
N ASP A 221 -5.66 -2.87 27.27
CA ASP A 221 -5.09 -3.57 28.43
C ASP A 221 -3.94 -4.46 27.98
N GLU A 222 -2.72 -4.03 28.26
CA GLU A 222 -1.50 -4.79 27.96
C GLU A 222 -1.20 -5.88 29.02
N GLY A 223 -1.93 -5.91 30.14
CA GLY A 223 -1.78 -6.88 31.23
C GLY A 223 -2.58 -8.18 31.05
N ALA A 224 -3.49 -8.23 30.08
CA ALA A 224 -4.32 -9.42 29.82
C ALA A 224 -3.53 -10.46 29.00
N GLU A 225 -2.65 -11.21 29.66
CA GLU A 225 -1.80 -12.23 29.00
C GLU A 225 -2.56 -13.27 28.17
N GLN A 226 -3.85 -13.47 28.45
CA GLN A 226 -4.69 -14.48 27.76
C GLN A 226 -5.46 -13.93 26.56
N ASP A 227 -5.41 -12.62 26.31
CA ASP A 227 -6.22 -12.01 25.25
C ASP A 227 -5.33 -11.55 24.07
N ALA A 228 -5.70 -11.98 22.86
CA ALA A 228 -4.94 -11.62 21.68
C ALA A 228 -4.82 -10.08 21.54
N LYS A 229 -3.59 -9.58 21.42
CA LYS A 229 -3.28 -8.16 21.28
C LYS A 229 -4.07 -7.51 20.16
N TYR A 230 -4.20 -8.20 19.02
CA TYR A 230 -5.00 -7.78 17.87
C TYR A 230 -6.07 -8.81 17.55
N LEU A 231 -7.27 -8.34 17.25
CA LEU A 231 -8.36 -9.10 16.65
C LEU A 231 -8.62 -8.57 15.25
N TYR A 232 -9.04 -9.46 14.37
CA TYR A 232 -9.44 -9.12 13.01
C TYR A 232 -10.86 -9.61 12.76
N LEU A 233 -11.56 -8.91 11.87
CA LEU A 233 -12.96 -9.21 11.56
C LEU A 233 -13.09 -10.64 11.01
N ARG A 234 -13.98 -11.43 11.59
CA ARG A 234 -14.23 -12.81 11.12
C ARG A 234 -14.81 -12.82 9.71
N GLY A 235 -14.41 -13.82 8.91
CA GLY A 235 -14.90 -13.96 7.54
C GLY A 235 -14.41 -12.89 6.56
N ALA A 236 -13.39 -12.10 6.96
CA ALA A 236 -12.72 -11.15 6.07
C ALA A 236 -11.25 -11.59 5.89
N PRO A 237 -10.91 -12.25 4.77
CA PRO A 237 -9.53 -12.67 4.52
C PRO A 237 -8.62 -11.45 4.41
N ARG A 238 -7.45 -11.51 5.05
CA ARG A 238 -6.42 -10.46 4.96
C ARG A 238 -5.49 -10.65 3.77
N ALA A 239 -5.42 -11.87 3.24
CA ALA A 239 -4.64 -12.16 2.04
C ALA A 239 -5.16 -11.33 0.86
N GLY A 240 -4.25 -10.71 0.11
CA GLY A 240 -4.59 -9.86 -1.02
C GLY A 240 -5.09 -8.45 -0.67
N LEU A 241 -5.12 -8.07 0.62
CA LEU A 241 -5.35 -6.68 0.98
C LEU A 241 -4.13 -5.82 0.62
N PRO A 242 -4.34 -4.56 0.20
CA PRO A 242 -3.24 -3.61 0.07
C PRO A 242 -2.62 -3.34 1.44
N PRO A 243 -1.40 -2.81 1.52
CA PRO A 243 -0.83 -2.35 2.78
C PRO A 243 -1.80 -1.43 3.54
N TYR A 244 -1.88 -1.61 4.86
CA TYR A 244 -2.75 -0.80 5.71
C TYR A 244 -2.37 0.68 5.62
N GLY A 245 -3.36 1.53 5.42
CA GLY A 245 -3.15 2.96 5.23
C GLY A 245 -2.72 3.36 3.82
N LEU A 246 -2.56 2.43 2.88
CA LEU A 246 -2.16 2.76 1.51
C LEU A 246 -3.16 3.71 0.83
N SER A 247 -4.46 3.58 1.10
CA SER A 247 -5.49 4.48 0.57
C SER A 247 -5.15 5.96 0.79
N ASP A 248 -4.69 6.29 1.99
CA ASP A 248 -4.39 7.68 2.33
C ASP A 248 -3.10 8.18 1.67
N VAL A 249 -2.14 7.27 1.41
CA VAL A 249 -0.92 7.60 0.66
C VAL A 249 -1.22 7.81 -0.82
N VAL A 250 -2.12 7.02 -1.40
CA VAL A 250 -2.57 7.18 -2.80
C VAL A 250 -3.22 8.54 -3.04
N ASP A 251 -3.85 9.12 -2.01
CA ASP A 251 -4.46 10.45 -2.08
C ASP A 251 -3.47 11.60 -1.92
N LEU A 252 -2.23 11.32 -1.53
CA LEU A 252 -1.20 12.36 -1.47
C LEU A 252 -0.86 12.88 -2.87
N PRO A 253 -0.42 14.14 -2.98
CA PRO A 253 0.14 14.68 -4.21
C PRO A 253 1.27 13.80 -4.75
N LEU A 254 1.38 13.66 -6.09
CA LEU A 254 2.36 12.78 -6.74
C LEU A 254 3.79 12.99 -6.26
N ASN A 255 4.20 14.25 -6.04
CA ASN A 255 5.53 14.59 -5.52
C ASN A 255 5.78 14.11 -4.08
N LYS A 256 4.73 13.80 -3.30
CA LYS A 256 4.82 13.27 -1.93
C LYS A 256 4.59 11.78 -1.84
N ARG A 257 4.02 11.15 -2.89
CA ARG A 257 3.70 9.72 -2.88
C ARG A 257 4.66 8.84 -3.68
N ARG A 258 5.62 9.42 -4.42
CA ARG A 258 6.62 8.64 -5.20
C ARG A 258 7.38 7.63 -4.34
N ASP A 259 7.66 8.01 -3.10
CA ASP A 259 8.33 7.19 -2.12
C ASP A 259 7.34 6.68 -1.08
N LEU A 260 7.31 5.39 -0.87
CA LEU A 260 6.48 4.74 0.15
C LEU A 260 7.38 4.09 1.20
N VAL A 261 7.06 4.31 2.47
CA VAL A 261 7.66 3.56 3.57
C VAL A 261 6.70 2.47 4.03
N LEU A 262 7.15 1.23 4.03
CA LEU A 262 6.40 0.09 4.57
C LEU A 262 6.95 -0.30 5.94
N VAL A 263 6.10 -0.20 6.96
CA VAL A 263 6.38 -0.63 8.34
C VAL A 263 5.63 -1.92 8.68
N GLU A 264 5.90 -2.52 9.84
CA GLU A 264 5.21 -3.74 10.26
C GLU A 264 3.88 -3.45 10.96
N GLY A 265 3.88 -2.51 11.90
CA GLY A 265 2.78 -2.28 12.83
C GLY A 265 1.68 -1.37 12.32
N LEU A 266 0.42 -1.75 12.56
CA LEU A 266 -0.75 -0.96 12.14
C LEU A 266 -0.81 0.40 12.87
N LEU A 267 -0.48 0.45 14.16
CA LEU A 267 -0.43 1.69 14.92
C LEU A 267 0.76 2.57 14.54
N ASP A 268 1.86 2.00 14.06
CA ASP A 268 3.03 2.78 13.65
C ASP A 268 2.69 3.74 12.52
N VAL A 269 1.76 3.35 11.63
CA VAL A 269 1.24 4.23 10.59
C VAL A 269 0.64 5.50 11.18
N HIS A 270 -0.19 5.35 12.20
CA HIS A 270 -0.84 6.50 12.86
C HIS A 270 0.18 7.36 13.62
N HIS A 271 1.11 6.74 14.32
CA HIS A 271 2.17 7.44 15.06
C HIS A 271 3.10 8.24 14.14
N LEU A 272 3.52 7.63 13.05
CA LEU A 272 4.39 8.28 12.06
C LEU A 272 3.66 9.43 11.36
N ARG A 273 2.40 9.23 10.98
CA ARG A 273 1.58 10.28 10.35
C ARG A 273 1.31 11.45 11.27
N ALA A 274 0.98 11.19 12.53
CA ALA A 274 0.79 12.23 13.53
C ALA A 274 2.02 13.12 13.72
N ARG A 275 3.20 12.63 13.32
CA ARG A 275 4.47 13.37 13.33
C ARG A 275 4.90 13.90 11.96
N GLY A 276 4.01 13.85 10.97
CA GLY A 276 4.23 14.43 9.64
C GLY A 276 4.82 13.49 8.59
N VAL A 277 5.01 12.18 8.90
CA VAL A 277 5.42 11.17 7.92
C VAL A 277 4.17 10.67 7.19
N ALA A 278 3.78 11.35 6.12
CA ALA A 278 2.52 11.06 5.43
C ALA A 278 2.56 9.82 4.52
N ASN A 279 3.72 9.51 3.93
CA ASN A 279 3.91 8.46 2.92
C ASN A 279 4.24 7.09 3.54
N VAL A 280 3.53 6.71 4.58
CA VAL A 280 3.73 5.46 5.31
C VAL A 280 2.50 4.55 5.25
N ALA A 281 2.73 3.25 5.09
CA ALA A 281 1.73 2.19 5.17
C ALA A 281 2.30 0.97 5.91
N ALA A 282 1.46 0.05 6.37
CA ALA A 282 1.91 -1.13 7.11
C ALA A 282 1.55 -2.44 6.41
N LEU A 283 2.41 -3.44 6.61
CA LEU A 283 2.16 -4.81 6.17
C LEU A 283 1.15 -5.53 7.09
N GLY A 284 1.06 -5.15 8.36
CA GLY A 284 0.07 -5.67 9.31
C GLY A 284 0.12 -7.19 9.52
N GLY A 285 1.29 -7.80 9.40
CA GLY A 285 1.49 -9.24 9.58
C GLY A 285 0.95 -10.13 8.44
N THR A 286 0.51 -9.56 7.31
CA THR A 286 0.01 -10.33 6.16
C THR A 286 1.14 -10.76 5.21
N GLY A 287 2.30 -10.14 5.35
CA GLY A 287 3.38 -10.22 4.38
C GLY A 287 3.01 -9.50 3.06
N ALA A 288 4.01 -9.01 2.34
CA ALA A 288 3.79 -8.49 1.00
C ALA A 288 3.90 -9.62 -0.01
N GLU A 289 2.89 -9.80 -0.85
CA GLU A 289 2.93 -10.73 -1.99
C GLU A 289 3.51 -10.02 -3.24
N SER A 290 3.94 -10.78 -4.26
CA SER A 290 4.43 -10.17 -5.52
C SER A 290 3.41 -9.22 -6.14
N ALA A 291 2.13 -9.61 -6.12
CA ALA A 291 1.02 -8.77 -6.59
C ALA A 291 0.91 -7.43 -5.84
N THR A 292 1.34 -7.36 -4.58
CA THR A 292 1.39 -6.10 -3.82
C THR A 292 2.37 -5.12 -4.48
N PHE A 293 3.58 -5.59 -4.83
CA PHE A 293 4.61 -4.74 -5.45
C PHE A 293 4.25 -4.36 -6.88
N GLU A 294 3.64 -5.27 -7.64
CA GLU A 294 3.09 -4.98 -8.97
C GLU A 294 2.04 -3.88 -8.89
N ARG A 295 1.17 -3.98 -7.90
CA ARG A 295 0.14 -2.96 -7.68
C ARG A 295 0.72 -1.62 -7.26
N LEU A 296 1.73 -1.60 -6.41
CA LEU A 296 2.43 -0.35 -6.04
C LEU A 296 3.08 0.30 -7.26
N ALA A 297 3.71 -0.47 -8.16
CA ALA A 297 4.25 0.05 -9.42
C ALA A 297 3.15 0.64 -10.32
N GLN A 298 2.01 -0.03 -10.48
CA GLN A 298 0.85 0.46 -11.23
C GLN A 298 0.27 1.76 -10.65
N LEU A 299 0.31 1.93 -9.33
CA LEU A 299 -0.12 3.15 -8.64
C LEU A 299 0.88 4.31 -8.76
N GLY A 300 2.03 4.08 -9.41
CA GLY A 300 3.04 5.11 -9.69
C GLY A 300 4.02 5.34 -8.54
N PHE A 301 4.15 4.40 -7.60
CA PHE A 301 5.25 4.43 -6.65
C PHE A 301 6.56 4.10 -7.36
N GLU A 302 7.56 4.96 -7.19
CA GLU A 302 8.89 4.80 -7.81
C GLU A 302 9.83 4.04 -6.87
N ARG A 303 9.68 4.27 -5.56
CA ARG A 303 10.54 3.69 -4.52
C ARG A 303 9.73 3.23 -3.32
N VAL A 304 10.08 2.07 -2.80
CA VAL A 304 9.52 1.51 -1.56
C VAL A 304 10.65 1.18 -0.60
N THR A 305 10.60 1.74 0.59
CA THR A 305 11.55 1.45 1.66
C THR A 305 10.88 0.55 2.70
N LEU A 306 11.41 -0.66 2.88
CA LEU A 306 11.00 -1.55 3.97
C LEU A 306 11.71 -1.13 5.25
N CYS A 307 10.94 -0.78 6.27
CA CYS A 307 11.44 -0.45 7.60
C CYS A 307 10.66 -1.27 8.64
N LEU A 308 11.10 -2.49 8.89
CA LEU A 308 10.42 -3.44 9.78
C LEU A 308 11.08 -3.47 11.16
N ASP A 309 10.45 -4.13 12.12
CA ASP A 309 10.89 -4.18 13.51
C ASP A 309 12.27 -4.82 13.66
N ARG A 310 13.02 -4.39 14.70
CA ARG A 310 14.39 -4.84 14.97
C ARG A 310 14.42 -6.18 15.70
N ASP A 311 13.57 -7.09 15.35
CA ASP A 311 13.54 -8.43 15.92
C ASP A 311 13.74 -9.52 14.87
N GLY A 312 13.83 -10.76 15.30
CA GLY A 312 13.99 -11.90 14.40
C GLY A 312 12.83 -12.06 13.39
N PRO A 313 11.57 -12.02 13.84
CA PRO A 313 10.41 -12.02 12.97
C PRO A 313 10.40 -10.91 11.91
N GLY A 314 10.72 -9.66 12.28
CA GLY A 314 10.80 -8.52 11.36
C GLY A 314 11.86 -8.73 10.26
N ARG A 315 13.04 -9.27 10.61
CA ARG A 315 14.08 -9.62 9.60
C ARG A 315 13.62 -10.70 8.63
N VAL A 316 12.92 -11.72 9.12
CA VAL A 316 12.36 -12.79 8.26
C VAL A 316 11.27 -12.22 7.37
N ALA A 317 10.43 -11.34 7.88
CA ALA A 317 9.39 -10.65 7.10
C ALA A 317 10.00 -9.78 5.99
N ALA A 318 11.07 -9.02 6.29
CA ALA A 318 11.80 -8.23 5.31
C ALA A 318 12.40 -9.12 4.21
N ALA A 319 13.06 -10.22 4.57
CA ALA A 319 13.64 -11.16 3.61
C ALA A 319 12.57 -11.74 2.66
N ARG A 320 11.42 -12.14 3.20
CA ARG A 320 10.29 -12.63 2.39
C ARG A 320 9.72 -11.56 1.47
N ALA A 321 9.57 -10.33 1.97
CA ALA A 321 9.09 -9.21 1.16
C ALA A 321 10.03 -8.93 -0.01
N VAL A 322 11.35 -8.92 0.22
CA VAL A 322 12.35 -8.78 -0.83
C VAL A 322 12.27 -9.92 -1.84
N ASP A 323 12.21 -11.19 -1.37
CA ASP A 323 12.12 -12.37 -2.24
C ASP A 323 10.91 -12.31 -3.19
N ARG A 324 9.82 -11.70 -2.77
CA ARG A 324 8.59 -11.53 -3.55
C ARG A 324 8.65 -10.33 -4.50
N ALA A 325 9.15 -9.20 -4.01
CA ALA A 325 9.29 -7.99 -4.82
C ALA A 325 10.20 -8.16 -6.03
N VAL A 326 11.35 -8.81 -5.84
CA VAL A 326 12.31 -9.02 -6.93
C VAL A 326 11.80 -9.96 -8.00
N ARG A 327 10.81 -10.83 -7.69
CA ARG A 327 10.16 -11.74 -8.62
C ARG A 327 8.87 -11.20 -9.24
N ALA A 328 8.33 -10.10 -8.71
CA ALA A 328 7.15 -9.45 -9.26
C ALA A 328 7.40 -9.04 -10.72
N ALA A 329 6.38 -9.09 -11.58
CA ALA A 329 6.53 -8.73 -13.01
C ALA A 329 6.95 -7.26 -13.18
N ALA A 330 6.45 -6.37 -12.28
CA ALA A 330 6.86 -4.98 -12.12
C ALA A 330 6.98 -4.68 -10.63
N SER A 331 7.95 -3.87 -10.25
CA SER A 331 8.15 -3.46 -8.85
C SER A 331 8.77 -2.05 -8.82
N PRO A 332 8.41 -1.22 -7.85
CA PRO A 332 9.19 -0.04 -7.53
C PRO A 332 10.63 -0.43 -7.15
N THR A 333 11.56 0.53 -7.20
CA THR A 333 12.87 0.33 -6.59
C THR A 333 12.71 0.01 -5.11
N LEU A 334 13.17 -1.17 -4.70
CA LEU A 334 13.03 -1.62 -3.32
C LEU A 334 14.29 -1.35 -2.52
N LEU A 335 14.14 -0.63 -1.43
CA LEU A 335 15.18 -0.40 -0.43
C LEU A 335 14.82 -1.11 0.87
N VAL A 336 15.82 -1.51 1.63
CA VAL A 336 15.67 -2.01 3.00
C VAL A 336 16.43 -1.07 3.93
N LEU A 337 15.76 -0.54 4.93
CA LEU A 337 16.41 0.07 6.07
C LEU A 337 16.76 -1.06 7.04
N ASP A 338 18.05 -1.40 7.12
CA ASP A 338 18.50 -2.46 8.03
C ASP A 338 18.05 -2.12 9.46
N PRO A 339 17.30 -3.01 10.12
CA PRO A 339 16.76 -2.76 11.47
C PRO A 339 17.81 -2.39 12.52
N LYS A 340 19.09 -2.73 12.31
CA LYS A 340 20.20 -2.29 13.20
C LYS A 340 20.29 -0.77 13.32
N HIS A 341 19.89 -0.03 12.29
CA HIS A 341 19.94 1.42 12.28
C HIS A 341 18.87 2.08 13.16
N LEU A 342 17.87 1.34 13.58
CA LEU A 342 16.88 1.81 14.57
C LEU A 342 17.46 1.86 16.00
N ALA A 343 18.55 1.17 16.26
CA ALA A 343 19.10 1.05 17.62
C ALA A 343 19.33 2.42 18.31
N PRO A 344 18.97 2.56 19.62
CA PRO A 344 18.45 1.52 20.52
C PRO A 344 16.95 1.23 20.38
N ALA A 345 16.20 2.04 19.62
CA ALA A 345 14.76 1.85 19.42
C ALA A 345 14.47 0.46 18.81
N LYS A 346 13.32 -0.11 19.17
CA LYS A 346 12.91 -1.45 18.72
C LYS A 346 12.17 -1.44 17.39
N ASP A 347 11.46 -0.35 17.13
CA ASP A 347 10.55 -0.16 15.99
C ASP A 347 10.62 1.29 15.47
N PRO A 348 10.06 1.57 14.27
CA PRO A 348 10.05 2.92 13.70
C PRO A 348 9.33 3.95 14.56
N ASP A 349 8.23 3.59 15.24
CA ASP A 349 7.52 4.49 16.13
C ASP A 349 8.39 4.95 17.31
N ALA A 350 9.02 4.02 18.01
CA ALA A 350 9.91 4.32 19.10
C ALA A 350 11.06 5.23 18.63
N PHE A 351 11.63 4.96 17.46
CA PHE A 351 12.71 5.79 16.90
C PHE A 351 12.25 7.23 16.67
N VAL A 352 11.12 7.43 15.99
CA VAL A 352 10.63 8.79 15.70
C VAL A 352 10.21 9.52 16.97
N ARG A 353 9.61 8.81 17.92
CA ARG A 353 9.24 9.38 19.23
C ARG A 353 10.45 9.86 20.02
N GLU A 354 11.56 9.13 19.98
CA GLU A 354 12.78 9.45 20.73
C GLU A 354 13.65 10.49 20.03
N ARG A 355 13.71 10.48 18.68
CA ARG A 355 14.69 11.24 17.90
C ARG A 355 14.08 12.26 16.93
N GLY A 356 12.77 12.26 16.76
CA GLY A 356 12.07 13.20 15.91
C GLY A 356 12.11 12.85 14.40
N VAL A 357 11.30 13.59 13.65
CA VAL A 357 11.09 13.36 12.19
C VAL A 357 12.34 13.67 11.36
N ASP A 358 13.11 14.71 11.71
CA ASP A 358 14.31 15.05 10.95
C ASP A 358 15.34 13.92 10.99
N SER A 359 15.53 13.31 12.18
CA SER A 359 16.38 12.12 12.34
C SER A 359 15.85 10.92 11.56
N TRP A 360 14.53 10.77 11.49
CA TRP A 360 13.88 9.74 10.69
C TRP A 360 14.14 9.91 9.19
N LEU A 361 14.00 11.13 8.67
CA LEU A 361 14.28 11.41 7.25
C LEU A 361 15.74 11.15 6.90
N GLN A 362 16.67 11.52 7.80
CA GLN A 362 18.09 11.18 7.64
C GLN A 362 18.32 9.66 7.67
N LEU A 363 17.59 8.95 8.54
CA LEU A 363 17.66 7.51 8.65
C LEU A 363 17.17 6.80 7.39
N LEU A 364 16.06 7.25 6.80
CA LEU A 364 15.56 6.72 5.52
C LEU A 364 16.58 6.85 4.39
N GLY A 365 17.42 7.88 4.42
CA GLY A 365 18.54 8.06 3.49
C GLY A 365 19.63 6.96 3.59
N LYS A 366 19.62 6.14 4.64
CA LYS A 366 20.51 4.96 4.81
C LYS A 366 19.89 3.67 4.24
N GLY A 367 18.71 3.76 3.63
CA GLY A 367 18.11 2.63 2.93
C GLY A 367 19.05 2.09 1.85
N GLU A 368 19.26 0.79 1.85
CA GLU A 368 20.17 0.11 0.94
C GLU A 368 19.42 -0.75 -0.07
N CYS A 369 20.05 -1.05 -1.21
CA CYS A 369 19.47 -1.92 -2.22
C CYS A 369 19.01 -3.25 -1.61
N ALA A 370 17.75 -3.61 -1.83
CA ALA A 370 17.15 -4.79 -1.24
C ALA A 370 17.87 -6.09 -1.66
N ILE A 371 18.42 -6.15 -2.88
CA ILE A 371 19.13 -7.32 -3.39
C ILE A 371 20.45 -7.50 -2.64
N GLY A 372 21.24 -6.44 -2.46
CA GLY A 372 22.47 -6.49 -1.68
C GLY A 372 22.19 -6.87 -0.22
N TRP A 373 21.20 -6.21 0.40
CA TRP A 373 20.78 -6.54 1.77
C TRP A 373 20.39 -8.02 1.90
N ARG A 374 19.58 -8.53 0.98
CA ARG A 374 19.13 -9.95 1.01
C ARG A 374 20.26 -10.93 0.80
N ALA A 375 21.19 -10.63 -0.09
CA ALA A 375 22.37 -11.44 -0.31
C ALA A 375 23.21 -11.56 0.99
N ARG A 376 23.38 -10.46 1.72
CA ARG A 376 24.07 -10.46 3.03
C ARG A 376 23.31 -11.26 4.09
N GLU A 377 21.97 -11.20 4.09
CA GLU A 377 21.13 -12.01 5.01
C GLU A 377 21.35 -13.51 4.83
N LEU A 378 21.61 -13.97 3.61
CA LEU A 378 21.97 -15.37 3.33
C LEU A 378 23.34 -15.78 3.90
N LEU A 379 24.14 -14.79 4.29
CA LEU A 379 25.48 -14.94 4.83
C LEU A 379 25.56 -14.59 6.33
N VAL A 380 24.45 -14.49 7.02
CA VAL A 380 24.47 -14.17 8.46
C VAL A 380 25.33 -15.18 9.22
N GLY A 381 26.25 -14.68 10.08
CA GLY A 381 27.20 -15.49 10.82
C GLY A 381 28.43 -15.95 10.03
N ILE A 382 28.54 -15.61 8.75
CA ILE A 382 29.72 -15.91 7.93
C ILE A 382 30.69 -14.73 7.91
N THR A 383 31.97 -15.03 8.13
CA THR A 383 33.10 -14.11 8.04
C THR A 383 34.22 -14.75 7.21
N PRO A 384 35.25 -13.99 6.79
CA PRO A 384 36.42 -14.57 6.11
C PRO A 384 37.13 -15.66 6.93
N GLN A 385 37.02 -15.62 8.26
CA GLN A 385 37.62 -16.58 9.21
C GLN A 385 36.74 -17.82 9.45
N SER A 386 35.49 -17.84 8.97
CA SER A 386 34.61 -18.99 9.10
C SER A 386 35.18 -20.20 8.37
N LEU A 387 34.80 -21.40 8.81
CA LEU A 387 35.21 -22.66 8.16
C LEU A 387 34.94 -22.64 6.65
N SER A 388 35.89 -23.15 5.88
CA SER A 388 35.80 -23.17 4.40
C SER A 388 34.48 -23.78 3.92
N LEU A 389 34.04 -24.88 4.54
CA LEU A 389 32.76 -25.53 4.20
C LEU A 389 31.57 -24.59 4.42
N SER A 390 31.49 -23.94 5.60
CA SER A 390 30.41 -23.00 5.91
C SER A 390 30.34 -21.83 4.93
N ARG A 391 31.50 -21.28 4.55
CA ARG A 391 31.59 -20.23 3.52
C ARG A 391 31.09 -20.70 2.16
N ARG A 392 31.46 -21.94 1.76
CA ARG A 392 31.03 -22.53 0.49
C ARG A 392 29.54 -22.80 0.45
N ASP A 393 28.94 -23.28 1.53
CA ASP A 393 27.50 -23.49 1.64
C ASP A 393 26.72 -22.18 1.60
N ALA A 394 27.22 -21.16 2.28
CA ALA A 394 26.62 -19.83 2.25
C ALA A 394 26.69 -19.19 0.85
N LEU A 395 27.85 -19.30 0.18
CA LEU A 395 28.01 -18.90 -1.23
C LEU A 395 27.07 -19.67 -2.14
N GLY A 396 26.89 -20.97 -1.89
CA GLY A 396 25.92 -21.80 -2.65
C GLY A 396 24.49 -21.25 -2.55
N ARG A 397 24.05 -20.90 -1.35
CA ARG A 397 22.73 -20.30 -1.14
C ARG A 397 22.60 -18.94 -1.81
N ALA A 398 23.59 -18.05 -1.64
CA ALA A 398 23.59 -16.72 -2.25
C ALA A 398 23.62 -16.82 -3.78
N GLY A 399 24.47 -17.68 -4.36
CA GLY A 399 24.58 -17.88 -5.81
C GLY A 399 23.30 -18.44 -6.43
N ALA A 400 22.65 -19.40 -5.77
CA ALA A 400 21.37 -19.94 -6.22
C ALA A 400 20.26 -18.88 -6.18
N TRP A 401 20.21 -18.08 -5.11
CA TRP A 401 19.22 -17.01 -5.00
C TRP A 401 19.46 -15.91 -6.04
N LEU A 402 20.68 -15.39 -6.15
CA LEU A 402 21.04 -14.39 -7.16
C LEU A 402 20.77 -14.90 -8.59
N GLY A 403 21.12 -16.14 -8.90
CA GLY A 403 20.87 -16.74 -10.21
C GLY A 403 19.39 -16.95 -10.53
N SER A 404 18.51 -16.92 -9.52
CA SER A 404 17.06 -17.01 -9.71
C SER A 404 16.39 -15.64 -9.99
N LEU A 405 17.14 -14.54 -9.94
CA LEU A 405 16.60 -13.21 -10.15
C LEU A 405 16.37 -12.94 -11.65
N PRO A 406 15.31 -12.18 -11.99
CA PRO A 406 15.08 -11.73 -13.36
C PRO A 406 16.24 -10.86 -13.90
N ALA A 407 16.48 -10.93 -15.22
CA ALA A 407 17.57 -10.20 -15.88
C ALA A 407 17.56 -8.67 -15.68
N ARG A 408 16.39 -8.09 -15.37
CA ARG A 408 16.30 -6.65 -15.07
C ARG A 408 17.10 -6.22 -13.83
N HIS A 409 17.51 -7.18 -12.98
CA HIS A 409 18.32 -6.94 -11.78
C HIS A 409 19.81 -7.23 -11.99
N ALA A 410 20.28 -7.24 -13.24
CA ALA A 410 21.67 -7.63 -13.54
C ALA A 410 22.71 -6.73 -12.87
N LEU A 411 22.46 -5.43 -12.79
CA LEU A 411 23.38 -4.49 -12.14
C LEU A 411 23.44 -4.70 -10.62
N GLU A 412 22.28 -4.83 -10.00
CA GLU A 412 22.18 -5.10 -8.56
C GLU A 412 22.74 -6.48 -8.19
N GLN A 413 22.64 -7.46 -9.10
CA GLN A 413 23.30 -8.77 -8.95
C GLN A 413 24.82 -8.62 -8.91
N GLU A 414 25.41 -7.82 -9.82
CA GLU A 414 26.85 -7.59 -9.87
C GLU A 414 27.35 -6.93 -8.58
N ASP A 415 26.65 -5.92 -8.08
CA ASP A 415 26.98 -5.27 -6.80
C ASP A 415 26.89 -6.27 -5.63
N ALA A 416 25.83 -7.08 -5.58
CA ALA A 416 25.64 -8.08 -4.55
C ALA A 416 26.74 -9.17 -4.58
N VAL A 417 27.25 -9.54 -5.75
CA VAL A 417 28.39 -10.48 -5.88
C VAL A 417 29.65 -9.92 -5.21
N ARG A 418 29.92 -8.62 -5.37
CA ARG A 418 31.07 -7.96 -4.71
C ARG A 418 30.95 -8.03 -3.20
N GLU A 419 29.77 -7.68 -2.65
CA GLU A 419 29.52 -7.74 -1.21
C GLU A 419 29.63 -9.18 -0.65
N VAL A 420 29.06 -10.15 -1.34
CA VAL A 420 29.11 -11.56 -0.97
C VAL A 420 30.55 -12.08 -0.98
N ALA A 421 31.35 -11.70 -1.99
CA ALA A 421 32.75 -12.08 -2.12
C ALA A 421 33.58 -11.52 -0.97
N GLU A 422 33.46 -10.23 -0.68
CA GLU A 422 34.17 -9.57 0.43
C GLU A 422 33.86 -10.23 1.77
N ARG A 423 32.57 -10.48 2.05
CA ARG A 423 32.12 -11.09 3.31
C ARG A 423 32.63 -12.51 3.49
N CYS A 424 32.84 -13.24 2.42
CA CYS A 424 33.40 -14.60 2.44
C CYS A 424 34.91 -14.64 2.32
N GLY A 425 35.61 -13.52 2.09
CA GLY A 425 37.06 -13.44 1.93
C GLY A 425 37.54 -14.04 0.59
N TYR A 426 36.76 -13.89 -0.48
CA TYR A 426 37.13 -14.31 -1.83
C TYR A 426 37.19 -13.08 -2.77
N SER A 427 37.89 -13.23 -3.91
CA SER A 427 37.83 -12.19 -4.92
C SER A 427 36.46 -12.22 -5.66
N PRO A 428 35.88 -11.06 -6.02
CA PRO A 428 34.63 -11.00 -6.76
C PRO A 428 34.65 -11.84 -8.04
N ALA A 429 35.75 -11.79 -8.80
CA ALA A 429 35.92 -12.57 -10.02
C ALA A 429 35.89 -14.10 -9.78
N ALA A 430 36.38 -14.58 -8.64
CA ALA A 430 36.34 -16.00 -8.30
C ALA A 430 34.90 -16.45 -7.97
N VAL A 431 34.17 -15.61 -7.19
CA VAL A 431 32.77 -15.86 -6.83
C VAL A 431 31.88 -15.82 -8.08
N GLU A 432 32.06 -14.84 -8.95
CA GLU A 432 31.28 -14.69 -10.17
C GLU A 432 31.51 -15.92 -11.11
N ARG A 433 32.75 -16.35 -11.31
CA ARG A 433 33.03 -17.57 -12.08
C ARG A 433 32.34 -18.81 -11.48
N ALA A 434 32.39 -18.95 -10.16
CA ALA A 434 31.72 -20.04 -9.46
C ALA A 434 30.20 -20.01 -9.62
N PHE A 435 29.60 -18.81 -9.56
CA PHE A 435 28.16 -18.63 -9.75
C PHE A 435 27.74 -18.90 -11.19
N ARG A 436 28.48 -18.37 -12.18
CA ARG A 436 28.24 -18.65 -13.61
C ARG A 436 28.33 -20.14 -13.92
N ALA A 437 29.31 -20.82 -13.41
CA ALA A 437 29.52 -22.24 -13.68
C ALA A 437 28.44 -23.15 -13.07
N ARG A 438 27.83 -22.74 -11.97
CA ARG A 438 26.93 -23.62 -11.20
C ARG A 438 25.46 -23.19 -11.22
N PHE A 439 25.17 -21.89 -11.27
CA PHE A 439 23.82 -21.36 -11.08
C PHE A 439 23.31 -20.49 -12.23
N TRP A 440 24.21 -19.91 -13.05
CA TRP A 440 23.87 -18.93 -14.07
C TRP A 440 24.09 -19.43 -15.50
N ALA A 441 24.48 -20.67 -15.66
CA ALA A 441 24.62 -21.27 -17.00
C ALA A 441 23.22 -21.40 -17.65
N PRO A 442 23.05 -21.02 -18.93
CA PRO A 442 21.81 -21.24 -19.63
C PRO A 442 21.44 -22.72 -19.66
N PRO A 443 20.13 -23.06 -19.60
CA PRO A 443 19.70 -24.48 -19.53
C PRO A 443 20.19 -25.36 -20.66
N ASP A 444 20.53 -24.80 -21.82
CA ASP A 444 21.03 -25.57 -22.97
C ASP A 444 22.49 -26.05 -22.85
N SER A 445 23.31 -25.41 -22.01
CA SER A 445 24.73 -25.85 -21.83
C SER A 445 24.86 -27.12 -20.99
N GLN A 446 23.78 -27.56 -20.31
CA GLN A 446 23.79 -28.84 -19.59
C GLN A 446 23.42 -30.04 -20.49
N ARG A 447 22.72 -29.82 -21.60
CA ARG A 447 22.36 -30.89 -22.54
C ARG A 447 23.54 -31.36 -23.41
N GLU A 448 24.53 -30.50 -23.66
CA GLU A 448 25.71 -30.90 -24.44
C GLU A 448 26.74 -31.74 -23.65
N ARG A 449 26.76 -31.65 -22.32
CA ARG A 449 27.70 -32.44 -21.49
C ARG A 449 27.24 -33.86 -21.19
N SER A 450 25.99 -34.22 -21.52
CA SER A 450 25.45 -35.57 -21.35
C SER A 450 25.45 -36.41 -22.62
N ARG A 451 25.94 -35.87 -23.74
CA ARG A 451 26.21 -36.68 -24.94
C ARG A 451 27.61 -37.24 -24.86
N THR A 452 27.75 -38.40 -24.22
CA THR A 452 28.89 -39.30 -24.44
C THR A 452 28.89 -39.65 -25.93
N PRO A 453 30.04 -39.56 -26.63
CA PRO A 453 30.09 -40.04 -28.02
C PRO A 453 29.85 -41.54 -28.00
N GLU A 454 28.80 -41.99 -28.73
CA GLU A 454 28.64 -43.40 -29.05
C GLU A 454 29.90 -43.89 -29.75
N ALA A 455 30.49 -44.96 -29.21
CA ALA A 455 31.60 -45.64 -29.82
C ALA A 455 31.16 -46.17 -31.20
N PRO A 456 31.99 -46.07 -32.21
CA PRO A 456 31.66 -46.59 -33.54
C PRO A 456 31.44 -48.15 -33.49
N ALA A 457 30.30 -48.55 -34.00
CA ALA A 457 29.95 -49.96 -34.16
C ALA A 457 31.01 -50.63 -35.07
N LEU A 458 31.64 -51.64 -34.55
CA LEU A 458 32.45 -52.59 -35.38
C LEU A 458 31.45 -53.43 -36.16
N GLU A 459 31.40 -53.25 -37.47
CA GLU A 459 30.74 -54.18 -38.38
C GLU A 459 31.60 -55.47 -38.59
N PRO A 460 30.99 -56.65 -38.85
CA PRO A 460 31.59 -57.95 -38.81
C PRO A 460 32.48 -58.27 -40.03
#